data_a31b645b262e6f5212d1bed02704f886
#
_entry.id   a31b645b262e6f5212d1bed02704f886
#
_cell.length_a   1.000
_cell.length_b   1.000
_cell.length_c   1.000
_cell.angle_alpha   90.00
_cell.angle_beta   90.00
_cell.angle_gamma   90.00
#
_symmetry.space_group_name_H-M   'P 1'
#
loop_
_entity.id
_entity.type
_entity.pdbx_description
1 polymer ?
#
loop_
_entity_poly.entity_id
_entity_poly.type
_entity_poly.pdbx_seq_one_letter_code
_entity_poly.pdbx_strand_id
1 'polypeptide(L)'
;MSQGTITLVPVGGLANRMKAIDAAYHLAKDCDSKLQVIWFKDKGLNCRFDQLFQHPTDSIITIREATFCDLLLEDRPRKKNFFLPWLPEHLKYDACIYEQQATILFYDHFDYAAWARNRRVYLASCVYFHPQPVEKLFKLFLPIDSLQQEIAKRCA
;
A
#
# COMPACT_ATOMS: atom_id res chain seq x y z
N MET A 1 15.65 20.03 -1.04
CA MET A 1 14.32 19.58 -1.53
C MET A 1 13.78 18.59 -0.51
N SER A 2 12.53 18.67 -0.12
CA SER A 2 11.95 17.67 0.82
C SER A 2 11.76 16.35 0.07
N GLN A 3 12.19 15.26 0.68
CA GLN A 3 11.95 13.91 0.17
C GLN A 3 10.44 13.66 0.05
N GLY A 4 9.98 13.11 -1.08
CA GLY A 4 8.58 12.77 -1.30
C GLY A 4 8.09 11.66 -0.34
N THR A 5 6.79 11.57 -0.17
CA THR A 5 6.17 10.51 0.65
C THR A 5 4.96 9.93 -0.08
N ILE A 6 4.93 8.62 -0.21
CA ILE A 6 3.79 7.88 -0.75
C ILE A 6 3.08 7.22 0.43
N THR A 7 1.82 7.60 0.66
CA THR A 7 0.95 6.91 1.62
C THR A 7 0.04 5.96 0.86
N LEU A 8 0.19 4.66 1.11
CA LEU A 8 -0.60 3.61 0.46
C LEU A 8 -1.60 2.99 1.43
N VAL A 9 -2.85 2.89 0.99
CA VAL A 9 -3.88 2.02 1.58
C VAL A 9 -4.11 0.84 0.63
N PRO A 10 -3.52 -0.33 0.90
CA PRO A 10 -3.72 -1.51 0.07
C PRO A 10 -5.11 -2.11 0.29
N VAL A 11 -5.78 -2.50 -0.80
CA VAL A 11 -7.19 -2.88 -0.81
C VAL A 11 -7.38 -4.33 -1.25
N GLY A 12 -8.48 -4.93 -0.80
CA GLY A 12 -8.90 -6.26 -1.22
C GLY A 12 -8.31 -7.39 -0.38
N GLY A 13 -8.29 -8.59 -0.94
CA GLY A 13 -7.70 -9.78 -0.31
C GLY A 13 -6.18 -9.74 -0.27
N LEU A 14 -5.57 -10.72 0.40
CA LEU A 14 -4.13 -10.76 0.67
C LEU A 14 -3.27 -10.54 -0.59
N ALA A 15 -3.52 -11.31 -1.65
CA ALA A 15 -2.71 -11.21 -2.87
C ALA A 15 -2.78 -9.82 -3.53
N ASN A 16 -3.94 -9.18 -3.53
CA ASN A 16 -4.10 -7.82 -4.07
C ASN A 16 -3.33 -6.80 -3.23
N ARG A 17 -3.39 -6.92 -1.91
CA ARG A 17 -2.63 -6.04 -1.01
C ARG A 17 -1.13 -6.21 -1.20
N MET A 18 -0.64 -7.46 -1.30
CA MET A 18 0.77 -7.73 -1.58
C MET A 18 1.21 -7.10 -2.90
N LYS A 19 0.41 -7.24 -3.96
CA LYS A 19 0.69 -6.61 -5.27
C LYS A 19 0.76 -5.08 -5.19
N ALA A 20 -0.19 -4.47 -4.51
CA ALA A 20 -0.24 -3.01 -4.36
C ALA A 20 0.94 -2.47 -3.55
N ILE A 21 1.31 -3.14 -2.44
CA ILE A 21 2.46 -2.76 -1.61
C ILE A 21 3.76 -2.91 -2.40
N ASP A 22 3.90 -3.99 -3.12
CA ASP A 22 5.10 -4.29 -3.91
C ASP A 22 5.29 -3.26 -5.04
N ALA A 23 4.21 -2.93 -5.76
CA ALA A 23 4.22 -1.85 -6.76
C ALA A 23 4.58 -0.48 -6.14
N ALA A 24 4.00 -0.14 -5.00
CA ALA A 24 4.28 1.12 -4.31
C ALA A 24 5.72 1.20 -3.78
N TYR A 25 6.29 0.07 -3.34
CA TYR A 25 7.67 0.01 -2.88
C TYR A 25 8.66 0.30 -4.02
N HIS A 26 8.44 -0.27 -5.20
CA HIS A 26 9.27 0.00 -6.36
C HIS A 26 9.09 1.43 -6.86
N LEU A 27 7.84 1.93 -6.89
CA LEU A 27 7.57 3.33 -7.18
C LEU A 27 8.31 4.28 -6.21
N ALA A 28 8.31 3.98 -4.92
CA ALA A 28 9.01 4.79 -3.92
C ALA A 28 10.52 4.81 -4.16
N LYS A 29 11.12 3.68 -4.54
CA LYS A 29 12.53 3.61 -4.93
C LYS A 29 12.84 4.44 -6.16
N ASP A 30 12.02 4.35 -7.19
CA ASP A 30 12.23 5.06 -8.45
C ASP A 30 12.05 6.59 -8.30
N CYS A 31 11.29 7.01 -7.29
CA CYS A 31 11.03 8.41 -6.97
C CYS A 31 11.90 8.97 -5.84
N ASP A 32 12.79 8.18 -5.24
CA ASP A 32 13.54 8.52 -4.01
C ASP A 32 12.63 9.05 -2.90
N SER A 33 11.52 8.35 -2.68
CA SER A 33 10.46 8.71 -1.75
C SER A 33 10.36 7.72 -0.60
N LYS A 34 9.76 8.12 0.53
CA LYS A 34 9.36 7.22 1.60
C LYS A 34 8.01 6.59 1.28
N LEU A 35 7.85 5.32 1.62
CA LEU A 35 6.57 4.62 1.55
C LEU A 35 6.00 4.38 2.94
N GLN A 36 4.80 4.88 3.20
CA GLN A 36 4.02 4.58 4.39
C GLN A 36 2.80 3.74 4.00
N VAL A 37 2.70 2.52 4.49
CA VAL A 37 1.55 1.64 4.26
C VAL A 37 0.66 1.67 5.49
N ILE A 38 -0.64 1.94 5.29
CA ILE A 38 -1.67 1.86 6.33
C ILE A 38 -2.46 0.58 6.11
N TRP A 39 -2.28 -0.40 6.99
CA TRP A 39 -2.95 -1.70 6.87
C TRP A 39 -4.28 -1.70 7.61
N PHE A 40 -5.37 -1.81 6.86
CA PHE A 40 -6.70 -1.92 7.44
C PHE A 40 -7.10 -3.38 7.64
N LYS A 41 -7.59 -3.70 8.83
CA LYS A 41 -8.30 -4.92 9.10
C LYS A 41 -9.76 -4.73 8.70
N ASP A 42 -10.18 -5.34 7.59
CA ASP A 42 -11.51 -5.15 7.01
C ASP A 42 -12.14 -6.48 6.56
N LYS A 43 -13.32 -6.39 5.91
CA LYS A 43 -14.01 -7.58 5.38
C LYS A 43 -13.23 -8.33 4.29
N GLY A 44 -12.32 -7.67 3.60
CA GLY A 44 -11.49 -8.27 2.53
C GLY A 44 -10.37 -9.12 3.11
N LEU A 45 -9.85 -8.70 4.28
CA LEU A 45 -8.82 -9.43 5.01
C LEU A 45 -8.90 -9.07 6.50
N ASN A 46 -9.55 -9.92 7.27
CA ASN A 46 -9.75 -9.72 8.72
C ASN A 46 -8.53 -10.16 9.54
N CYS A 47 -7.36 -9.68 9.16
CA CYS A 47 -6.07 -10.07 9.74
C CYS A 47 -5.15 -8.85 9.82
N ARG A 48 -4.31 -8.78 10.84
CA ARG A 48 -3.25 -7.78 10.98
C ARG A 48 -2.05 -8.19 10.12
N PHE A 49 -1.22 -7.21 9.74
CA PHE A 49 -0.01 -7.46 8.96
C PHE A 49 0.98 -8.34 9.75
N ASP A 50 1.21 -8.03 11.01
CA ASP A 50 2.13 -8.74 11.90
C ASP A 50 1.70 -10.17 12.26
N GLN A 51 0.47 -10.57 11.96
CA GLN A 51 -0.01 -11.95 12.07
C GLN A 51 0.39 -12.82 10.87
N LEU A 52 0.83 -12.21 9.78
CA LEU A 52 1.20 -12.90 8.56
C LEU A 52 2.67 -12.77 8.21
N PHE A 53 3.21 -11.56 8.37
CA PHE A 53 4.53 -11.20 7.85
C PHE A 53 5.37 -10.48 8.90
N GLN A 54 6.67 -10.67 8.79
CA GLN A 54 7.67 -9.86 9.48
C GLN A 54 7.68 -8.45 8.86
N HIS A 55 7.94 -7.43 9.67
CA HIS A 55 8.08 -6.08 9.14
C HIS A 55 9.34 -5.96 8.27
N PRO A 56 9.23 -5.32 7.09
CA PRO A 56 10.39 -5.07 6.24
C PRO A 56 11.49 -4.30 6.98
N THR A 57 12.73 -4.67 6.74
CA THR A 57 13.91 -4.01 7.34
C THR A 57 14.40 -2.81 6.54
N ASP A 58 13.91 -2.64 5.30
CA ASP A 58 14.28 -1.51 4.44
C ASP A 58 13.69 -0.20 4.99
N SER A 59 14.55 0.80 5.17
CA SER A 59 14.19 2.11 5.73
C SER A 59 13.28 2.96 4.83
N ILE A 60 13.09 2.56 3.57
CA ILE A 60 12.19 3.24 2.64
C ILE A 60 10.74 2.98 2.98
N ILE A 61 10.40 1.78 3.48
CA ILE A 61 9.04 1.35 3.75
C ILE A 61 8.75 1.25 5.24
N THR A 62 7.59 1.77 5.63
CA THR A 62 6.99 1.55 6.95
C THR A 62 5.58 1.01 6.78
N ILE A 63 5.27 -0.11 7.43
CA ILE A 63 3.92 -0.69 7.43
C ILE A 63 3.37 -0.57 8.85
N ARG A 64 2.22 0.03 9.00
CA ARG A 64 1.52 0.15 10.28
C ARG A 64 0.06 -0.25 10.19
N GLU A 65 -0.49 -0.71 11.28
CA GLU A 65 -1.93 -0.95 11.40
C GLU A 65 -2.70 0.37 11.38
N ALA A 66 -3.89 0.35 10.80
CA ALA A 66 -4.80 1.48 10.84
C ALA A 66 -5.33 1.71 12.26
N THR A 67 -5.32 2.96 12.68
CA THR A 67 -5.89 3.42 13.95
C THR A 67 -7.36 3.83 13.78
N PHE A 68 -8.02 4.16 14.89
CA PHE A 68 -9.38 4.72 14.83
C PHE A 68 -9.42 6.04 14.03
N CYS A 69 -8.39 6.86 14.13
CA CYS A 69 -8.29 8.10 13.35
C CYS A 69 -8.22 7.82 11.85
N ASP A 70 -7.46 6.80 11.44
CA ASP A 70 -7.39 6.41 10.01
C ASP A 70 -8.76 5.93 9.51
N LEU A 71 -9.58 5.34 10.38
CA LEU A 71 -10.94 4.93 10.02
C LEU A 71 -11.87 6.11 9.73
N LEU A 72 -11.61 7.26 10.32
CA LEU A 72 -12.42 8.47 10.19
C LEU A 72 -11.87 9.41 9.12
N LEU A 73 -10.54 9.49 8.99
CA LEU A 73 -9.84 10.52 8.24
C LEU A 73 -9.19 10.04 6.94
N GLU A 74 -8.91 8.75 6.83
CA GLU A 74 -8.35 8.17 5.59
C GLU A 74 -9.46 7.44 4.82
N ASP A 75 -9.42 7.51 3.48
CA ASP A 75 -10.42 6.82 2.66
C ASP A 75 -10.32 5.32 2.86
N ARG A 76 -11.44 4.72 3.17
CA ARG A 76 -11.54 3.27 3.20
C ARG A 76 -11.95 2.74 1.85
N PRO A 77 -11.21 1.77 1.34
CA PRO A 77 -11.67 1.03 0.20
C PRO A 77 -13.10 0.53 0.43
N ARG A 78 -14.01 0.79 -0.50
CA ARG A 78 -15.41 0.35 -0.52
C ARG A 78 -16.42 1.09 0.36
N LYS A 79 -16.07 2.12 1.10
CA LYS A 79 -17.06 3.06 1.58
C LYS A 79 -17.13 4.21 0.60
N LYS A 80 -18.31 4.44 0.03
CA LYS A 80 -18.61 5.68 -0.69
C LYS A 80 -18.18 6.84 0.20
N ASN A 81 -17.32 7.66 -0.33
CA ASN A 81 -16.67 8.77 0.33
C ASN A 81 -17.63 9.52 1.24
N PHE A 82 -17.44 9.37 2.54
CA PHE A 82 -17.96 10.37 3.43
C PHE A 82 -17.16 11.64 3.19
N PHE A 83 -17.83 12.76 3.18
CA PHE A 83 -17.21 14.09 3.04
C PHE A 83 -16.04 14.32 4.03
N LEU A 84 -16.05 13.66 5.19
CA LEU A 84 -15.04 13.78 6.24
C LEU A 84 -13.61 13.36 5.83
N PRO A 85 -13.35 12.26 5.11
CA PRO A 85 -11.99 11.91 4.66
C PRO A 85 -11.44 12.87 3.61
N TRP A 86 -12.30 13.40 2.73
CA TRP A 86 -11.89 14.21 1.61
C TRP A 86 -11.13 15.48 2.01
N LEU A 87 -11.63 16.22 3.01
CA LEU A 87 -11.01 17.48 3.42
C LEU A 87 -9.64 17.29 4.08
N PRO A 88 -9.47 16.44 5.09
CA PRO A 88 -8.15 16.18 5.68
C PRO A 88 -7.15 15.62 4.69
N GLU A 89 -7.56 14.75 3.76
CA GLU A 89 -6.67 14.20 2.75
C GLU A 89 -6.15 15.28 1.81
N HIS A 90 -7.01 16.18 1.33
CA HIS A 90 -6.60 17.30 0.47
C HIS A 90 -5.73 18.36 1.19
N LEU A 91 -5.80 18.43 2.51
CA LEU A 91 -4.89 19.27 3.29
C LEU A 91 -3.56 18.59 3.60
N LYS A 92 -3.56 17.28 3.72
CA LYS A 92 -2.39 16.46 4.08
C LYS A 92 -1.53 16.09 2.88
N TYR A 93 -2.15 15.84 1.74
CA TYR A 93 -1.50 15.34 0.53
C TYR A 93 -1.58 16.34 -0.62
N ASP A 94 -0.53 16.38 -1.40
CA ASP A 94 -0.44 17.23 -2.59
C ASP A 94 -1.26 16.66 -3.77
N ALA A 95 -1.50 15.34 -3.76
CA ALA A 95 -2.36 14.63 -4.73
C ALA A 95 -2.87 13.31 -4.16
N CYS A 96 -4.08 12.93 -4.56
CA CYS A 96 -4.75 11.71 -4.11
C CYS A 96 -5.25 10.90 -5.31
N ILE A 97 -5.08 9.57 -5.26
CA ILE A 97 -5.69 8.61 -6.19
C ILE A 97 -6.42 7.56 -5.36
N TYR A 98 -7.72 7.44 -5.58
CA TYR A 98 -8.58 6.49 -4.90
C TYR A 98 -8.70 5.17 -5.68
N GLU A 99 -9.14 4.11 -5.02
CA GLU A 99 -9.18 2.74 -5.56
C GLU A 99 -9.80 2.66 -6.98
N GLN A 100 -10.93 3.31 -7.19
CA GLN A 100 -11.61 3.29 -8.50
C GLN A 100 -10.78 3.99 -9.58
N GLN A 101 -10.17 5.11 -9.22
CA GLN A 101 -9.28 5.86 -10.12
C GLN A 101 -8.01 5.07 -10.42
N ALA A 102 -7.40 4.44 -9.40
CA ALA A 102 -6.18 3.64 -9.57
C ALA A 102 -6.38 2.51 -10.59
N THR A 103 -7.55 1.87 -10.59
CA THR A 103 -7.87 0.82 -11.55
C THR A 103 -7.99 1.35 -12.98
N ILE A 104 -8.65 2.50 -13.17
CA ILE A 104 -8.78 3.14 -14.49
C ILE A 104 -7.40 3.58 -14.99
N LEU A 105 -6.66 4.31 -14.17
CA LEU A 105 -5.33 4.82 -14.50
C LEU A 105 -4.30 3.71 -14.81
N PHE A 106 -4.47 2.53 -14.21
CA PHE A 106 -3.64 1.36 -14.54
C PHE A 106 -3.83 0.94 -16.01
N TYR A 107 -5.07 0.90 -16.50
CA TYR A 107 -5.35 0.54 -17.90
C TYR A 107 -4.97 1.67 -18.87
N ASP A 108 -4.97 2.91 -18.41
CA ASP A 108 -4.60 4.09 -19.21
C ASP A 108 -3.07 4.34 -19.24
N HIS A 109 -2.27 3.42 -18.68
CA HIS A 109 -0.81 3.54 -18.61
C HIS A 109 -0.32 4.85 -17.97
N PHE A 110 -0.98 5.28 -16.89
CA PHE A 110 -0.66 6.50 -16.17
C PHE A 110 0.76 6.47 -15.59
N ASP A 111 1.51 7.59 -15.74
CA ASP A 111 2.85 7.73 -15.19
C ASP A 111 2.81 8.07 -13.69
N TYR A 112 2.75 7.01 -12.87
CA TYR A 112 2.76 7.14 -11.42
C TYR A 112 4.08 7.73 -10.89
N ALA A 113 5.20 7.55 -11.59
CA ALA A 113 6.49 8.06 -11.15
C ALA A 113 6.56 9.58 -11.32
N ALA A 114 6.13 10.13 -12.45
CA ALA A 114 6.02 11.57 -12.64
C ALA A 114 5.01 12.20 -11.66
N TRP A 115 3.91 11.51 -11.38
CA TRP A 115 2.88 11.98 -10.46
C TRP A 115 3.36 12.03 -9.00
N ALA A 116 4.13 11.04 -8.53
CA ALA A 116 4.53 10.92 -7.13
C ALA A 116 5.82 11.70 -6.78
N ARG A 117 6.65 12.04 -7.77
CA ARG A 117 7.99 12.58 -7.56
C ARG A 117 7.97 13.91 -6.78
N ASN A 118 8.72 13.95 -5.67
CA ASN A 118 8.86 15.12 -4.80
C ASN A 118 7.54 15.63 -4.19
N ARG A 119 6.54 14.76 -4.05
CA ARG A 119 5.23 15.09 -3.50
C ARG A 119 4.87 14.18 -2.32
N ARG A 120 3.93 14.67 -1.53
CA ARG A 120 3.22 13.85 -0.54
C ARG A 120 1.94 13.37 -1.21
N VAL A 121 1.89 12.09 -1.55
CA VAL A 121 0.75 11.54 -2.29
C VAL A 121 0.04 10.46 -1.50
N TYR A 122 -1.28 10.39 -1.71
CA TYR A 122 -2.15 9.34 -1.18
C TYR A 122 -2.60 8.42 -2.31
N LEU A 123 -2.51 7.12 -2.10
CA LEU A 123 -2.92 6.11 -3.06
C LEU A 123 -3.65 4.97 -2.37
N ALA A 124 -4.92 4.72 -2.76
CA ALA A 124 -5.62 3.49 -2.43
C ALA A 124 -5.63 2.57 -3.66
N SER A 125 -5.12 1.35 -3.55
CA SER A 125 -4.99 0.46 -4.71
C SER A 125 -5.10 -1.02 -4.36
N CYS A 126 -5.65 -1.78 -5.31
CA CYS A 126 -5.66 -3.25 -5.32
C CYS A 126 -4.94 -3.84 -6.54
N VAL A 127 -4.38 -2.98 -7.40
CA VAL A 127 -3.75 -3.37 -8.65
C VAL A 127 -2.24 -3.19 -8.62
N TYR A 128 -1.59 -3.84 -9.54
CA TYR A 128 -0.15 -3.78 -9.78
C TYR A 128 0.17 -2.61 -10.72
N PHE A 129 0.22 -1.41 -10.20
CA PHE A 129 0.23 -0.15 -10.98
C PHE A 129 1.63 0.35 -11.38
N HIS A 130 2.69 -0.26 -10.89
CA HIS A 130 4.07 0.11 -11.23
C HIS A 130 4.89 -1.12 -11.59
N PRO A 131 5.57 -1.14 -12.77
CA PRO A 131 6.30 -2.30 -13.25
C PRO A 131 7.53 -2.59 -12.38
N GLN A 132 7.87 -3.87 -12.26
CA GLN A 132 9.08 -4.34 -11.59
C GLN A 132 9.55 -5.68 -12.18
N PRO A 133 10.82 -6.03 -11.98
CA PRO A 133 11.33 -7.34 -12.37
C PRO A 133 10.61 -8.48 -11.65
N VAL A 134 10.23 -9.52 -12.40
CA VAL A 134 9.48 -10.68 -11.86
C VAL A 134 10.23 -11.37 -10.71
N GLU A 135 11.56 -11.42 -10.79
CA GLU A 135 12.42 -12.02 -9.77
C GLU A 135 12.43 -11.27 -8.43
N LYS A 136 11.90 -10.05 -8.40
CA LYS A 136 11.79 -9.22 -7.19
C LYS A 136 10.39 -9.27 -6.56
N LEU A 137 9.43 -9.91 -7.25
CA LEU A 137 8.06 -10.00 -6.78
C LEU A 137 7.97 -10.62 -5.37
N PHE A 138 7.21 -9.97 -4.49
CA PHE A 138 6.87 -10.46 -3.16
C PHE A 138 8.03 -10.71 -2.18
N LYS A 139 9.26 -10.31 -2.49
CA LYS A 139 10.41 -10.46 -1.57
C LYS A 139 10.28 -9.68 -0.27
N LEU A 140 9.40 -8.68 -0.23
CA LEU A 140 9.08 -7.92 0.98
C LEU A 140 8.30 -8.73 2.03
N PHE A 141 7.65 -9.82 1.61
CA PHE A 141 6.67 -10.54 2.43
C PHE A 141 7.28 -11.83 2.99
N LEU A 142 8.13 -11.67 4.00
CA LEU A 142 8.65 -12.81 4.73
C LEU A 142 7.60 -13.25 5.77
N PRO A 143 7.06 -14.48 5.68
CA PRO A 143 6.12 -14.96 6.68
C PRO A 143 6.72 -14.97 8.08
N ILE A 144 5.89 -14.82 9.11
CA ILE A 144 6.34 -15.00 10.50
C ILE A 144 6.79 -16.47 10.75
N ASP A 145 7.65 -16.67 11.73
CA ASP A 145 8.29 -17.98 11.97
C ASP A 145 7.30 -19.12 12.20
N SER A 146 6.18 -18.85 12.87
CA SER A 146 5.14 -19.85 13.09
C SER A 146 4.49 -20.33 11.79
N LEU A 147 4.27 -19.41 10.83
CA LEU A 147 3.75 -19.76 9.51
C LEU A 147 4.80 -20.49 8.66
N GLN A 148 6.05 -20.09 8.73
CA GLN A 148 7.14 -20.79 8.04
C GLN A 148 7.24 -22.24 8.51
N GLN A 149 7.18 -22.49 9.82
CA GLN A 149 7.20 -23.84 10.39
C GLN A 149 5.98 -24.67 9.95
N GLU A 150 4.80 -24.07 9.92
CA GLU A 150 3.58 -24.77 9.48
C GLU A 150 3.63 -25.12 7.98
N ILE A 151 4.13 -24.21 7.14
CA ILE A 151 4.35 -24.45 5.71
C ILE A 151 5.35 -25.58 5.52
N ALA A 152 6.48 -25.57 6.23
CA ALA A 152 7.49 -26.61 6.14
C ALA A 152 6.94 -27.99 6.51
N LYS A 153 6.09 -28.09 7.56
CA LYS A 153 5.44 -29.34 7.96
C LYS A 153 4.47 -29.88 6.91
N ARG A 154 3.80 -29.00 6.15
CA ARG A 154 2.82 -29.43 5.14
C ARG A 154 3.44 -29.76 3.78
N CYS A 155 4.65 -29.25 3.53
CA CYS A 155 5.37 -29.47 2.27
C CYS A 155 6.44 -30.59 2.37
N ALA A 156 6.63 -31.15 3.56
CA ALA A 156 7.49 -32.32 3.79
C ALA A 156 6.71 -33.64 3.63
#